data_a3626c29890cd0220f13457179e9192d
#
_entry.id   a3626c29890cd0220f13457179e9192d
#
_cell.length_a   1.000
_cell.length_b   1.000
_cell.length_c   1.000
_cell.angle_alpha   90.00
_cell.angle_beta   90.00
_cell.angle_gamma   90.00
#
_symmetry.space_group_name_H-M   'P 1'
#
loop_
_entity.id
_entity.type
_entity.pdbx_description
1 polymer ?
#
loop_
_entity_poly.entity_id
_entity_poly.type
_entity_poly.pdbx_seq_one_letter_code
_entity_poly.pdbx_strand_id
1 'polypeptide(L)'
;MTGNTRLAAAFFWLIVSCLCWAANYIIARLMMTQTHLTPSSVTFWRYLAAALIMFCAGMTTLGWRRFFAIRRSDWLPMLGQGAVMSLVSLMLLWCERFNSAMDAAMVDAVIPVMIMLGSVFIGQKIRMLQLIGMMISLSGCLFVIRVVTPDGLRLSQLHWSDLLILGSAGSWALYVLWGRGTVRRVPSLVYTGWTLLSCAAAVGIYSLLDGQMLSLPRNSEGWWLLVWMILFPTIGAFWAWNQASGVLALPIQNISQYLIPVSAVVMAHFMLSEPLSAFQIFGIFLITCGVAMDPAISARLRSRCGRFLHHVRSGRK
;
A
#
# COMPACT_ATOMS: atom_id res chain seq x y z
N MET A 1 0.81 17.87 20.92
CA MET A 1 1.81 16.83 20.64
C MET A 1 3.08 17.51 20.13
N THR A 2 4.23 17.22 20.71
CA THR A 2 5.52 17.73 20.24
C THR A 2 5.84 17.19 18.84
N GLY A 3 6.63 17.90 18.04
CA GLY A 3 6.97 17.48 16.66
C GLY A 3 7.52 16.04 16.57
N ASN A 4 8.25 15.61 17.60
CA ASN A 4 8.81 14.25 17.68
C ASN A 4 7.75 13.15 17.86
N THR A 5 6.67 13.40 18.61
CA THR A 5 5.58 12.44 18.81
C THR A 5 4.74 12.27 17.55
N ARG A 6 4.45 13.35 16.83
CA ARG A 6 3.73 13.27 15.53
C ARG A 6 4.47 12.46 14.50
N LEU A 7 5.76 12.63 14.44
CA LEU A 7 6.60 11.96 13.47
C LEU A 7 6.81 10.48 13.82
N ALA A 8 6.91 10.13 15.12
CA ALA A 8 6.94 8.73 15.56
C ALA A 8 5.61 8.01 15.24
N ALA A 9 4.48 8.68 15.48
CA ALA A 9 3.16 8.16 15.11
C ALA A 9 3.04 7.95 13.60
N ALA A 10 3.56 8.86 12.77
CA ALA A 10 3.50 8.70 11.32
C ALA A 10 4.30 7.49 10.81
N PHE A 11 5.48 7.20 11.40
CA PHE A 11 6.22 5.97 11.09
C PHE A 11 5.48 4.71 11.56
N PHE A 12 4.87 4.76 12.74
CA PHE A 12 4.03 3.65 13.22
C PHE A 12 2.90 3.35 12.23
N TRP A 13 2.16 4.36 11.80
CA TRP A 13 1.08 4.21 10.82
C TRP A 13 1.57 3.71 9.46
N LEU A 14 2.77 4.14 9.03
CA LEU A 14 3.38 3.64 7.81
C LEU A 14 3.67 2.14 7.88
N ILE A 15 4.23 1.67 8.99
CA ILE A 15 4.48 0.24 9.22
C ILE A 15 3.16 -0.54 9.26
N VAL A 16 2.15 -0.04 9.98
CA VAL A 16 0.81 -0.64 10.04
C VAL A 16 0.22 -0.79 8.63
N SER A 17 0.33 0.25 7.79
CA SER A 17 -0.20 0.17 6.43
C SER A 17 0.51 -0.90 5.58
N CYS A 18 1.84 -1.00 5.69
CA CYS A 18 2.61 -2.03 4.97
C CYS A 18 2.22 -3.45 5.41
N LEU A 19 2.04 -3.67 6.71
CA LEU A 19 1.60 -4.97 7.24
C LEU A 19 0.17 -5.32 6.76
N CYS A 20 -0.73 -4.35 6.79
CA CYS A 20 -2.10 -4.56 6.31
C CYS A 20 -2.15 -4.87 4.81
N TRP A 21 -1.32 -4.20 3.98
CA TRP A 21 -1.24 -4.51 2.56
C TRP A 21 -0.53 -5.83 2.28
N ALA A 22 0.47 -6.21 3.07
CA ALA A 22 1.09 -7.53 2.97
C ALA A 22 0.07 -8.66 3.15
N ALA A 23 -0.86 -8.52 4.11
CA ALA A 23 -1.94 -9.48 4.31
C ALA A 23 -2.94 -9.52 3.13
N ASN A 24 -3.04 -8.44 2.33
CA ASN A 24 -3.97 -8.39 1.20
C ASN A 24 -3.71 -9.48 0.17
N TYR A 25 -2.45 -9.80 -0.15
CA TYR A 25 -2.11 -10.81 -1.15
C TYR A 25 -2.64 -12.19 -0.81
N ILE A 26 -2.52 -12.60 0.46
CA ILE A 26 -3.03 -13.89 0.93
C ILE A 26 -4.56 -13.92 0.85
N ILE A 27 -5.21 -12.86 1.37
CA ILE A 27 -6.68 -12.81 1.44
C ILE A 27 -7.28 -12.66 0.04
N ALA A 28 -6.68 -11.85 -0.84
CA ALA A 28 -7.16 -11.65 -2.20
C ALA A 28 -7.06 -12.94 -3.01
N ARG A 29 -5.96 -13.69 -2.88
CA ARG A 29 -5.83 -15.02 -3.51
C ARG A 29 -6.89 -15.98 -3.02
N LEU A 30 -7.12 -16.10 -1.71
CA LEU A 30 -8.17 -16.95 -1.15
C LEU A 30 -9.55 -16.50 -1.66
N MET A 31 -9.82 -15.20 -1.69
CA MET A 31 -11.06 -14.66 -2.22
C MET A 31 -11.29 -15.04 -3.69
N MET A 32 -10.26 -14.92 -4.54
CA MET A 32 -10.37 -15.22 -5.97
C MET A 32 -10.41 -16.73 -6.29
N THR A 33 -9.85 -17.58 -5.42
CA THR A 33 -9.80 -19.03 -5.63
C THR A 33 -10.92 -19.80 -4.94
N GLN A 34 -11.41 -19.34 -3.80
CA GLN A 34 -12.40 -20.04 -2.98
C GLN A 34 -13.81 -19.46 -3.10
N THR A 35 -13.97 -18.32 -3.78
CA THR A 35 -15.29 -17.74 -4.00
C THR A 35 -15.59 -17.55 -5.47
N HIS A 36 -16.87 -17.46 -5.81
CA HIS A 36 -17.36 -17.18 -7.16
C HIS A 36 -17.46 -15.68 -7.45
N LEU A 37 -16.85 -14.83 -6.61
CA LEU A 37 -16.93 -13.41 -6.76
C LEU A 37 -16.03 -12.92 -7.90
N THR A 38 -16.54 -11.96 -8.65
CA THR A 38 -15.75 -11.25 -9.66
C THR A 38 -14.85 -10.21 -9.01
N PRO A 39 -13.71 -9.81 -9.62
CA PRO A 39 -12.90 -8.70 -9.16
C PRO A 39 -13.71 -7.42 -8.91
N SER A 40 -14.69 -7.14 -9.80
CA SER A 40 -15.59 -5.99 -9.66
C SER A 40 -16.46 -6.09 -8.41
N SER A 41 -17.07 -7.26 -8.13
CA SER A 41 -17.89 -7.49 -6.94
C SER A 41 -17.08 -7.29 -5.66
N VAL A 42 -15.90 -7.90 -5.58
CA VAL A 42 -15.02 -7.77 -4.40
C VAL A 42 -14.59 -6.32 -4.20
N THR A 43 -14.15 -5.64 -5.27
CA THR A 43 -13.71 -4.24 -5.19
C THR A 43 -14.86 -3.32 -4.76
N PHE A 44 -16.03 -3.48 -5.37
CA PHE A 44 -17.21 -2.65 -5.04
C PHE A 44 -17.60 -2.79 -3.58
N TRP A 45 -17.89 -4.01 -3.13
CA TRP A 45 -18.41 -4.24 -1.78
C TRP A 45 -17.41 -3.90 -0.70
N ARG A 46 -16.12 -4.21 -0.90
CA ARG A 46 -15.10 -3.88 0.09
C ARG A 46 -14.92 -2.36 0.25
N TYR A 47 -14.91 -1.60 -0.86
CA TYR A 47 -14.72 -0.16 -0.78
C TYR A 47 -15.99 0.57 -0.34
N LEU A 48 -17.16 0.12 -0.76
CA LEU A 48 -18.43 0.69 -0.29
C LEU A 48 -18.58 0.51 1.22
N ALA A 49 -18.41 -0.72 1.74
CA ALA A 49 -18.51 -0.98 3.16
C ALA A 49 -17.46 -0.20 3.96
N ALA A 50 -16.21 -0.15 3.48
CA ALA A 50 -15.16 0.61 4.11
C ALA A 50 -15.48 2.12 4.13
N ALA A 51 -16.00 2.69 3.05
CA ALA A 51 -16.42 4.10 2.99
C ALA A 51 -17.51 4.40 4.00
N LEU A 52 -18.54 3.54 4.11
CA LEU A 52 -19.63 3.72 5.08
C LEU A 52 -19.11 3.68 6.52
N ILE A 53 -18.22 2.74 6.84
CA ILE A 53 -17.58 2.65 8.16
C ILE A 53 -16.77 3.93 8.45
N MET A 54 -15.97 4.40 7.47
CA MET A 54 -15.18 5.62 7.61
C MET A 54 -16.07 6.87 7.75
N PHE A 55 -17.24 6.92 7.10
CA PHE A 55 -18.21 7.98 7.28
C PHE A 55 -18.80 7.97 8.69
N CYS A 56 -19.24 6.81 9.16
CA CYS A 56 -19.73 6.68 10.54
C CYS A 56 -18.67 7.13 11.56
N ALA A 57 -17.44 6.63 11.42
CA ALA A 57 -16.33 7.01 12.30
C ALA A 57 -15.97 8.51 12.19
N GLY A 58 -15.98 9.07 10.99
CA GLY A 58 -15.71 10.49 10.75
C GLY A 58 -16.79 11.40 11.32
N MET A 59 -18.06 11.06 11.12
CA MET A 59 -19.19 11.82 11.65
C MET A 59 -19.25 11.80 13.18
N THR A 60 -18.95 10.65 13.81
CA THR A 60 -18.94 10.53 15.27
C THR A 60 -17.74 11.24 15.91
N THR A 61 -16.56 11.20 15.28
CA THR A 61 -15.32 11.78 15.85
C THR A 61 -15.13 13.26 15.54
N LEU A 62 -15.48 13.71 14.33
CA LEU A 62 -15.27 15.09 13.87
C LEU A 62 -16.55 15.92 13.93
N GLY A 63 -17.71 15.28 13.99
CA GLY A 63 -19.01 15.88 13.87
C GLY A 63 -19.40 16.16 12.40
N TRP A 64 -20.71 16.12 12.12
CA TRP A 64 -21.29 16.28 10.77
C TRP A 64 -20.77 17.50 10.01
N ARG A 65 -20.80 18.67 10.66
CA ARG A 65 -20.39 19.93 10.00
C ARG A 65 -18.94 19.91 9.53
N ARG A 66 -18.01 19.40 10.33
CA ARG A 66 -16.58 19.33 9.97
C ARG A 66 -16.30 18.25 8.94
N PHE A 67 -17.04 17.14 8.98
CA PHE A 67 -16.86 16.04 8.03
C PHE A 67 -17.21 16.48 6.61
N PHE A 68 -18.23 17.29 6.42
CA PHE A 68 -18.64 17.81 5.11
C PHE A 68 -18.05 19.19 4.75
N ALA A 69 -17.30 19.83 5.66
CA ALA A 69 -16.66 21.12 5.41
C ALA A 69 -15.38 20.98 4.55
N ILE A 70 -15.56 20.49 3.32
CA ILE A 70 -14.47 20.28 2.37
C ILE A 70 -14.41 21.48 1.41
N ARG A 71 -13.19 21.97 1.14
CA ARG A 71 -13.01 23.05 0.17
C ARG A 71 -13.36 22.56 -1.23
N ARG A 72 -13.96 23.40 -2.05
CA ARG A 72 -14.31 23.06 -3.45
C ARG A 72 -13.11 22.54 -4.24
N SER A 73 -11.91 23.09 -4.00
CA SER A 73 -10.66 22.68 -4.63
C SER A 73 -10.17 21.27 -4.26
N ASP A 74 -10.65 20.71 -3.16
CA ASP A 74 -10.19 19.39 -2.67
C ASP A 74 -11.13 18.26 -3.13
N TRP A 75 -12.33 18.57 -3.64
CA TRP A 75 -13.28 17.58 -4.13
C TRP A 75 -12.77 16.82 -5.36
N LEU A 76 -12.34 17.54 -6.40
CA LEU A 76 -11.88 16.92 -7.63
C LEU A 76 -10.68 15.98 -7.39
N PRO A 77 -9.63 16.36 -6.63
CA PRO A 77 -8.57 15.43 -6.27
C PRO A 77 -9.06 14.19 -5.51
N MET A 78 -9.94 14.33 -4.52
CA MET A 78 -10.43 13.18 -3.75
C MET A 78 -11.25 12.20 -4.60
N LEU A 79 -12.21 12.71 -5.36
CA LEU A 79 -13.06 11.88 -6.22
C LEU A 79 -12.26 11.26 -7.37
N GLY A 80 -11.38 12.04 -8.02
CA GLY A 80 -10.52 11.55 -9.08
C GLY A 80 -9.55 10.47 -8.62
N GLN A 81 -9.01 10.61 -7.40
CA GLN A 81 -8.15 9.59 -6.81
C GLN A 81 -8.90 8.30 -6.48
N GLY A 82 -10.15 8.39 -6.04
CA GLY A 82 -10.98 7.20 -5.85
C GLY A 82 -11.21 6.47 -7.18
N ALA A 83 -11.46 7.20 -8.27
CA ALA A 83 -11.56 6.61 -9.60
C ALA A 83 -10.24 5.96 -10.06
N VAL A 84 -9.09 6.62 -9.84
CA VAL A 84 -7.77 6.04 -10.12
C VAL A 84 -7.52 4.79 -9.26
N MET A 85 -7.95 4.81 -8.01
CA MET A 85 -7.82 3.66 -7.11
C MET A 85 -8.65 2.46 -7.55
N SER A 86 -9.78 2.68 -8.22
CA SER A 86 -10.56 1.57 -8.80
C SER A 86 -9.76 0.84 -9.87
N LEU A 87 -8.98 1.54 -10.69
CA LEU A 87 -8.09 0.93 -11.68
C LEU A 87 -7.00 0.08 -11.02
N VAL A 88 -6.36 0.59 -9.95
CA VAL A 88 -5.37 -0.18 -9.18
C VAL A 88 -5.96 -1.51 -8.72
N SER A 89 -7.13 -1.47 -8.07
CA SER A 89 -7.75 -2.67 -7.50
C SER A 89 -8.26 -3.64 -8.55
N LEU A 90 -8.90 -3.14 -9.60
CA LEU A 90 -9.41 -4.00 -10.66
C LEU A 90 -8.26 -4.69 -11.41
N MET A 91 -7.23 -3.94 -11.80
CA MET A 91 -6.08 -4.50 -12.50
C MET A 91 -5.34 -5.53 -11.64
N LEU A 92 -5.17 -5.28 -10.34
CA LEU A 92 -4.53 -6.21 -9.43
C LEU A 92 -5.34 -7.51 -9.28
N LEU A 93 -6.64 -7.41 -8.99
CA LEU A 93 -7.50 -8.61 -8.83
C LEU A 93 -7.69 -9.40 -10.14
N TRP A 94 -7.71 -8.71 -11.29
CA TRP A 94 -7.67 -9.39 -12.58
C TRP A 94 -6.34 -10.11 -12.80
N CYS A 95 -5.23 -9.50 -12.42
CA CYS A 95 -3.92 -10.14 -12.47
C CYS A 95 -3.89 -11.41 -11.60
N GLU A 96 -4.36 -11.33 -10.35
CA GLU A 96 -4.41 -12.48 -9.42
C GLU A 96 -5.33 -13.62 -9.90
N ARG A 97 -6.29 -13.32 -10.77
CA ARG A 97 -7.16 -14.34 -11.37
C ARG A 97 -6.44 -15.18 -12.43
N PHE A 98 -5.52 -14.58 -13.18
CA PHE A 98 -4.84 -15.22 -14.30
C PHE A 98 -3.40 -15.64 -13.99
N ASN A 99 -2.76 -15.01 -13.01
CA ASN A 99 -1.36 -15.19 -12.68
C ASN A 99 -1.17 -15.74 -11.27
N SER A 100 0.05 -16.13 -10.97
CA SER A 100 0.43 -16.51 -9.60
C SER A 100 0.44 -15.29 -8.66
N ALA A 101 0.32 -15.53 -7.35
CA ALA A 101 0.50 -14.47 -6.35
C ALA A 101 1.90 -13.82 -6.42
N MET A 102 2.88 -14.52 -6.99
CA MET A 102 4.23 -14.02 -7.22
C MET A 102 4.24 -12.94 -8.30
N ASP A 103 3.50 -13.14 -9.40
CA ASP A 103 3.40 -12.16 -10.48
C ASP A 103 2.66 -10.90 -9.99
N ALA A 104 1.61 -11.07 -9.18
CA ALA A 104 0.94 -9.95 -8.53
C ALA A 104 1.86 -9.16 -7.58
N ALA A 105 2.75 -9.84 -6.86
CA ALA A 105 3.72 -9.19 -5.97
C ALA A 105 4.81 -8.39 -6.72
N MET A 106 5.02 -8.62 -8.02
CA MET A 106 5.90 -7.77 -8.85
C MET A 106 5.40 -6.32 -8.93
N VAL A 107 4.09 -6.08 -8.75
CA VAL A 107 3.53 -4.72 -8.68
C VAL A 107 4.24 -3.91 -7.60
N ASP A 108 4.43 -4.49 -6.41
CA ASP A 108 5.07 -3.80 -5.29
C ASP A 108 6.53 -3.43 -5.57
N ALA A 109 7.24 -4.22 -6.39
CA ALA A 109 8.61 -3.90 -6.79
C ALA A 109 8.65 -2.70 -7.76
N VAL A 110 7.66 -2.57 -8.63
CA VAL A 110 7.61 -1.53 -9.67
C VAL A 110 7.03 -0.21 -9.14
N ILE A 111 6.11 -0.26 -8.19
CA ILE A 111 5.45 0.93 -7.62
C ILE A 111 6.44 2.01 -7.17
N PRO A 112 7.46 1.75 -6.35
CA PRO A 112 8.39 2.78 -5.89
C PRO A 112 9.16 3.44 -7.04
N VAL A 113 9.47 2.67 -8.08
CA VAL A 113 10.14 3.18 -9.29
C VAL A 113 9.21 4.15 -10.03
N MET A 114 7.94 3.78 -10.23
CA MET A 114 6.94 4.63 -10.89
C MET A 114 6.67 5.92 -10.12
N ILE A 115 6.55 5.85 -8.80
CA ILE A 115 6.40 7.04 -7.94
C ILE A 115 7.63 7.94 -8.05
N MET A 116 8.84 7.38 -8.06
CA MET A 116 10.05 8.16 -8.19
C MET A 116 10.11 8.86 -9.55
N LEU A 117 9.90 8.14 -10.65
CA LEU A 117 9.85 8.72 -11.99
C LEU A 117 8.79 9.83 -12.06
N GLY A 118 7.57 9.57 -11.57
CA GLY A 118 6.52 10.56 -11.52
C GLY A 118 6.87 11.78 -10.65
N SER A 119 7.63 11.60 -9.58
CA SER A 119 8.06 12.70 -8.70
C SER A 119 9.03 13.68 -9.38
N VAL A 120 9.83 13.20 -10.33
CA VAL A 120 10.70 14.08 -11.16
C VAL A 120 9.86 15.02 -12.01
N PHE A 121 8.79 14.52 -12.63
CA PHE A 121 7.90 15.33 -13.47
C PHE A 121 7.18 16.44 -12.68
N ILE A 122 6.96 16.27 -11.37
CA ILE A 122 6.40 17.31 -10.50
C ILE A 122 7.48 18.16 -9.82
N GLY A 123 8.72 18.13 -10.33
CA GLY A 123 9.83 18.99 -9.90
C GLY A 123 10.48 18.60 -8.58
N GLN A 124 10.28 17.38 -8.07
CA GLN A 124 10.98 16.94 -6.86
C GLN A 124 12.42 16.55 -7.17
N LYS A 125 13.35 17.08 -6.38
CA LYS A 125 14.77 16.73 -6.49
C LYS A 125 15.04 15.41 -5.76
N ILE A 126 15.54 14.43 -6.48
CA ILE A 126 15.96 13.14 -5.94
C ILE A 126 17.43 13.24 -5.57
N ARG A 127 17.77 12.84 -4.34
CA ARG A 127 19.18 12.75 -3.90
C ARG A 127 19.76 11.42 -4.39
N MET A 128 21.02 11.42 -4.82
CA MET A 128 21.71 10.19 -5.28
C MET A 128 21.64 9.05 -4.26
N LEU A 129 21.74 9.37 -2.96
CA LEU A 129 21.63 8.33 -1.91
C LEU A 129 20.24 7.68 -1.86
N GLN A 130 19.17 8.42 -2.16
CA GLN A 130 17.81 7.87 -2.28
C GLN A 130 17.68 6.96 -3.50
N LEU A 131 18.27 7.36 -4.63
CA LEU A 131 18.29 6.55 -5.84
C LEU A 131 19.04 5.22 -5.60
N ILE A 132 20.25 5.29 -5.01
CA ILE A 132 21.04 4.11 -4.70
C ILE A 132 20.28 3.19 -3.73
N GLY A 133 19.72 3.73 -2.63
CA GLY A 133 18.92 2.97 -1.67
C GLY A 133 17.73 2.29 -2.31
N MET A 134 17.05 2.96 -3.24
CA MET A 134 15.93 2.38 -3.98
C MET A 134 16.36 1.27 -4.92
N MET A 135 17.48 1.42 -5.65
CA MET A 135 17.98 0.36 -6.53
C MET A 135 18.41 -0.88 -5.75
N ILE A 136 19.04 -0.70 -4.57
CA ILE A 136 19.36 -1.80 -3.67
C ILE A 136 18.09 -2.49 -3.16
N SER A 137 17.07 -1.72 -2.74
CA SER A 137 15.80 -2.27 -2.27
C SER A 137 15.04 -2.98 -3.40
N LEU A 138 15.05 -2.44 -4.62
CA LEU A 138 14.47 -3.09 -5.80
C LEU A 138 15.15 -4.43 -6.08
N SER A 139 16.49 -4.46 -6.06
CA SER A 139 17.25 -5.71 -6.23
C SER A 139 16.86 -6.73 -5.16
N GLY A 140 16.81 -6.31 -3.89
CA GLY A 140 16.36 -7.18 -2.79
C GLY A 140 14.93 -7.69 -2.98
N CYS A 141 14.02 -6.84 -3.49
CA CYS A 141 12.64 -7.24 -3.78
C CYS A 141 12.57 -8.38 -4.81
N LEU A 142 13.39 -8.34 -5.87
CA LEU A 142 13.45 -9.40 -6.88
C LEU A 142 13.88 -10.76 -6.30
N PHE A 143 14.73 -10.77 -5.27
CA PHE A 143 15.06 -12.00 -4.52
C PHE A 143 13.88 -12.46 -3.65
N VAL A 144 13.19 -11.55 -2.97
CA VAL A 144 12.08 -11.88 -2.06
C VAL A 144 10.91 -12.49 -2.83
N ILE A 145 10.53 -11.92 -3.97
CA ILE A 145 9.46 -12.40 -4.85
C ILE A 145 9.88 -13.54 -5.78
N ARG A 146 11.09 -14.10 -5.59
CA ARG A 146 11.63 -15.26 -6.32
C ARG A 146 11.76 -15.08 -7.84
N VAL A 147 11.91 -13.86 -8.34
CA VAL A 147 12.30 -13.61 -9.73
C VAL A 147 13.73 -14.05 -9.97
N VAL A 148 14.62 -13.81 -8.99
CA VAL A 148 15.99 -14.30 -8.97
C VAL A 148 16.06 -15.53 -8.07
N THR A 149 16.43 -16.67 -8.64
CA THR A 149 16.54 -17.97 -7.96
C THR A 149 17.92 -18.59 -8.21
N PRO A 150 18.31 -19.64 -7.46
CA PRO A 150 19.56 -20.38 -7.73
C PRO A 150 19.64 -20.93 -9.17
N ASP A 151 18.47 -21.26 -9.75
CA ASP A 151 18.36 -21.83 -11.09
C ASP A 151 18.39 -20.77 -12.20
N GLY A 152 18.53 -19.48 -11.86
CA GLY A 152 18.57 -18.36 -12.77
C GLY A 152 17.39 -17.39 -12.63
N LEU A 153 17.19 -16.55 -13.63
CA LEU A 153 16.08 -15.60 -13.72
C LEU A 153 14.81 -16.34 -14.16
N ARG A 154 13.82 -16.37 -13.30
CA ARG A 154 12.47 -16.80 -13.64
C ARG A 154 11.69 -15.60 -14.20
N LEU A 155 11.98 -15.26 -15.43
CA LEU A 155 11.11 -14.38 -16.20
C LEU A 155 9.99 -15.28 -16.72
N SER A 156 8.80 -15.18 -16.13
CA SER A 156 7.60 -15.76 -16.71
C SER A 156 7.48 -15.26 -18.16
N GLN A 157 7.00 -16.11 -19.07
CA GLN A 157 6.77 -15.67 -20.45
C GLN A 157 5.89 -14.42 -20.38
N LEU A 158 6.34 -13.30 -20.96
CA LEU A 158 5.63 -12.04 -20.98
C LEU A 158 4.19 -12.28 -21.45
N HIS A 159 3.27 -12.07 -20.56
CA HIS A 159 1.84 -12.27 -20.79
C HIS A 159 1.15 -10.90 -20.84
N TRP A 160 0.02 -10.78 -21.53
CA TRP A 160 -0.75 -9.54 -21.56
C TRP A 160 -1.12 -9.02 -20.16
N SER A 161 -1.25 -9.94 -19.19
CA SER A 161 -1.52 -9.63 -17.78
C SER A 161 -0.37 -8.86 -17.09
N ASP A 162 0.86 -8.89 -17.63
CA ASP A 162 1.98 -8.10 -17.11
C ASP A 162 1.75 -6.59 -17.36
N LEU A 163 0.98 -6.25 -18.41
CA LEU A 163 0.54 -4.87 -18.64
C LEU A 163 -0.42 -4.39 -17.55
N LEU A 164 -1.23 -5.27 -16.96
CA LEU A 164 -2.08 -4.94 -15.82
C LEU A 164 -1.26 -4.59 -14.59
N ILE A 165 -0.13 -5.28 -14.38
CA ILE A 165 0.83 -4.98 -13.31
C ILE A 165 1.36 -3.56 -13.47
N LEU A 166 1.87 -3.22 -14.65
CA LEU A 166 2.39 -1.88 -14.94
C LEU A 166 1.30 -0.81 -14.84
N GLY A 167 0.10 -1.11 -15.35
CA GLY A 167 -1.06 -0.23 -15.26
C GLY A 167 -1.48 0.03 -13.80
N SER A 168 -1.51 -1.01 -12.96
CA SER A 168 -1.81 -0.91 -11.54
C SER A 168 -0.75 -0.07 -10.81
N ALA A 169 0.55 -0.35 -11.02
CA ALA A 169 1.65 0.41 -10.41
C ALA A 169 1.64 1.89 -10.84
N GLY A 170 1.40 2.17 -12.13
CA GLY A 170 1.27 3.55 -12.65
C GLY A 170 0.07 4.28 -12.06
N SER A 171 -1.08 3.61 -11.95
CA SER A 171 -2.28 4.15 -11.31
C SER A 171 -2.05 4.44 -9.82
N TRP A 172 -1.36 3.55 -9.10
CA TRP A 172 -0.97 3.80 -7.72
C TRP A 172 -0.02 4.99 -7.59
N ALA A 173 0.98 5.11 -8.47
CA ALA A 173 1.87 6.26 -8.50
C ALA A 173 1.09 7.57 -8.73
N LEU A 174 0.15 7.58 -9.64
CA LEU A 174 -0.74 8.72 -9.89
C LEU A 174 -1.58 9.05 -8.66
N TYR A 175 -2.18 8.05 -7.99
CA TYR A 175 -2.90 8.22 -6.73
C TYR A 175 -2.03 8.93 -5.68
N VAL A 176 -0.82 8.44 -5.44
CA VAL A 176 0.09 8.99 -4.43
C VAL A 176 0.53 10.42 -4.78
N LEU A 177 0.89 10.68 -6.03
CA LEU A 177 1.43 11.99 -6.45
C LEU A 177 0.33 13.06 -6.51
N TRP A 178 -0.80 12.74 -7.09
CA TRP A 178 -1.93 13.68 -7.23
C TRP A 178 -2.54 14.05 -5.88
N GLY A 179 -2.71 13.07 -4.98
CA GLY A 179 -3.34 13.28 -3.69
C GLY A 179 -2.54 13.98 -2.63
N ARG A 180 -1.24 14.08 -2.85
CA ARG A 180 -0.31 14.54 -1.83
C ARG A 180 -0.66 15.90 -1.21
N GLY A 181 -1.14 16.83 -2.02
CA GLY A 181 -1.56 18.15 -1.56
C GLY A 181 -2.82 18.09 -0.69
N THR A 182 -3.79 17.30 -1.11
CA THR A 182 -5.10 17.19 -0.46
C THR A 182 -5.03 16.41 0.86
N VAL A 183 -4.30 15.30 0.91
CA VAL A 183 -4.16 14.47 2.13
C VAL A 183 -3.50 15.21 3.29
N ARG A 184 -2.77 16.29 3.02
CA ARG A 184 -2.15 17.14 4.03
C ARG A 184 -3.10 18.19 4.61
N ARG A 185 -4.15 18.54 3.89
CA ARG A 185 -5.12 19.57 4.27
C ARG A 185 -6.41 19.00 4.86
N VAL A 186 -6.81 17.84 4.33
CA VAL A 186 -8.06 17.17 4.71
C VAL A 186 -7.76 16.13 5.80
N PRO A 187 -8.58 16.03 6.86
CA PRO A 187 -8.42 14.96 7.86
C PRO A 187 -8.45 13.57 7.21
N SER A 188 -7.56 12.66 7.63
CA SER A 188 -7.42 11.33 7.00
C SER A 188 -8.72 10.53 6.94
N LEU A 189 -9.57 10.62 7.97
CA LEU A 189 -10.89 9.95 7.98
C LEU A 189 -11.78 10.43 6.84
N VAL A 190 -11.83 11.75 6.64
CA VAL A 190 -12.62 12.38 5.58
C VAL A 190 -12.07 12.02 4.21
N TYR A 191 -10.76 12.21 4.05
CA TYR A 191 -10.06 11.92 2.80
C TYR A 191 -10.23 10.45 2.40
N THR A 192 -9.95 9.51 3.33
CA THR A 192 -10.08 8.08 3.06
C THR A 192 -11.53 7.70 2.75
N GLY A 193 -12.50 8.19 3.54
CA GLY A 193 -13.92 7.89 3.31
C GLY A 193 -14.41 8.29 1.91
N TRP A 194 -14.10 9.51 1.47
CA TRP A 194 -14.51 10.01 0.15
C TRP A 194 -13.77 9.36 -1.01
N THR A 195 -12.48 9.06 -0.87
CA THR A 195 -11.73 8.34 -1.91
C THR A 195 -12.23 6.91 -2.07
N LEU A 196 -12.54 6.21 -0.96
CA LEU A 196 -13.10 4.85 -1.02
C LEU A 196 -14.53 4.83 -1.59
N LEU A 197 -15.37 5.82 -1.25
CA LEU A 197 -16.71 5.95 -1.83
C LEU A 197 -16.63 6.19 -3.35
N SER A 198 -15.73 7.08 -3.78
CA SER A 198 -15.53 7.35 -5.20
C SER A 198 -15.00 6.13 -5.94
N CYS A 199 -14.12 5.35 -5.31
CA CYS A 199 -13.66 4.08 -5.86
C CYS A 199 -14.83 3.10 -6.05
N ALA A 200 -15.67 2.91 -5.02
CA ALA A 200 -16.85 2.05 -5.12
C ALA A 200 -17.82 2.53 -6.22
N ALA A 201 -18.08 3.85 -6.30
CA ALA A 201 -18.91 4.42 -7.33
C ALA A 201 -18.37 4.18 -8.75
N ALA A 202 -17.07 4.37 -8.95
CA ALA A 202 -16.42 4.12 -10.24
C ALA A 202 -16.53 2.65 -10.67
N VAL A 203 -16.32 1.70 -9.74
CA VAL A 203 -16.48 0.26 -10.00
C VAL A 203 -17.94 -0.08 -10.24
N GLY A 204 -18.88 0.51 -9.49
CA GLY A 204 -20.32 0.33 -9.70
C GLY A 204 -20.74 0.77 -11.09
N ILE A 205 -20.31 1.96 -11.53
CA ILE A 205 -20.56 2.47 -12.88
C ILE A 205 -19.96 1.53 -13.93
N TYR A 206 -18.69 1.12 -13.76
CA TYR A 206 -18.05 0.16 -14.65
C TYR A 206 -18.85 -1.14 -14.76
N SER A 207 -19.28 -1.72 -13.63
CA SER A 207 -20.06 -2.96 -13.62
C SER A 207 -21.41 -2.82 -14.31
N LEU A 208 -22.09 -1.68 -14.16
CA LEU A 208 -23.35 -1.39 -14.86
C LEU A 208 -23.15 -1.29 -16.37
N LEU A 209 -22.07 -0.64 -16.82
CA LEU A 209 -21.76 -0.49 -18.25
C LEU A 209 -21.33 -1.81 -18.89
N ASP A 210 -20.64 -2.67 -18.14
CA ASP A 210 -20.18 -4.00 -18.57
C ASP A 210 -21.26 -5.08 -18.42
N GLY A 211 -22.46 -4.74 -17.92
CA GLY A 211 -23.56 -5.67 -17.68
C GLY A 211 -23.27 -6.72 -16.60
N GLN A 212 -22.23 -6.54 -15.81
CA GLN A 212 -21.88 -7.46 -14.72
C GLN A 212 -22.71 -7.20 -13.47
N MET A 213 -23.36 -8.25 -12.94
CA MET A 213 -24.03 -8.15 -11.65
C MET A 213 -23.03 -8.20 -10.50
N LEU A 214 -23.14 -7.25 -9.58
CA LEU A 214 -22.37 -7.20 -8.35
C LEU A 214 -22.91 -8.22 -7.36
N SER A 215 -22.29 -9.38 -7.29
CA SER A 215 -22.69 -10.46 -6.39
C SER A 215 -22.07 -10.35 -5.01
N LEU A 216 -22.76 -10.92 -4.00
CA LEU A 216 -22.29 -11.07 -2.63
C LEU A 216 -21.80 -12.49 -2.36
N PRO A 217 -20.94 -12.72 -1.34
CA PRO A 217 -20.55 -14.07 -0.95
C PRO A 217 -21.75 -14.93 -0.60
N ARG A 218 -21.74 -16.21 -1.04
CA ARG A 218 -22.83 -17.17 -0.77
C ARG A 218 -22.59 -18.02 0.47
N ASN A 219 -21.35 -18.11 0.92
CA ASN A 219 -20.94 -18.95 2.06
C ASN A 219 -20.29 -18.07 3.17
N SER A 220 -20.24 -18.64 4.37
CA SER A 220 -19.65 -17.95 5.54
C SER A 220 -18.17 -17.62 5.35
N GLU A 221 -17.42 -18.47 4.68
CA GLU A 221 -16.00 -18.26 4.40
C GLU A 221 -15.76 -17.03 3.53
N GLY A 222 -16.52 -16.87 2.45
CA GLY A 222 -16.45 -15.68 1.59
C GLY A 222 -16.80 -14.38 2.33
N TRP A 223 -17.78 -14.44 3.27
CA TRP A 223 -18.08 -13.30 4.14
C TRP A 223 -16.93 -12.97 5.09
N TRP A 224 -16.29 -13.97 5.68
CA TRP A 224 -15.11 -13.77 6.52
C TRP A 224 -13.96 -13.11 5.74
N LEU A 225 -13.65 -13.62 4.56
CA LEU A 225 -12.61 -13.07 3.70
C LEU A 225 -12.94 -11.63 3.31
N LEU A 226 -14.21 -11.32 2.97
CA LEU A 226 -14.64 -9.97 2.63
C LEU A 226 -14.50 -9.01 3.82
N VAL A 227 -14.91 -9.41 5.02
CA VAL A 227 -14.75 -8.61 6.25
C VAL A 227 -13.28 -8.35 6.53
N TRP A 228 -12.41 -9.34 6.40
CA TRP A 228 -10.97 -9.17 6.52
C TRP A 228 -10.41 -8.16 5.51
N MET A 229 -10.83 -8.26 4.25
CA MET A 229 -10.42 -7.30 3.21
C MET A 229 -10.90 -5.88 3.51
N ILE A 230 -12.08 -5.72 4.08
CA ILE A 230 -12.61 -4.41 4.48
C ILE A 230 -11.78 -3.81 5.62
N LEU A 231 -11.56 -4.58 6.68
CA LEU A 231 -10.97 -4.05 7.91
C LEU A 231 -9.47 -3.78 7.79
N PHE A 232 -8.70 -4.74 7.28
CA PHE A 232 -7.24 -4.67 7.30
C PHE A 232 -6.67 -3.98 6.06
N PRO A 233 -6.70 -4.58 4.86
CA PRO A 233 -6.05 -3.96 3.69
C PRO A 233 -6.81 -2.77 3.10
N THR A 234 -8.07 -2.53 3.51
CA THR A 234 -8.81 -1.36 3.05
C THR A 234 -8.84 -0.27 4.12
N ILE A 235 -9.59 -0.42 5.20
CA ILE A 235 -9.69 0.64 6.23
C ILE A 235 -8.33 0.85 6.90
N GLY A 236 -7.76 -0.21 7.46
CA GLY A 236 -6.52 -0.16 8.23
C GLY A 236 -5.36 0.39 7.41
N ALA A 237 -5.14 -0.18 6.22
CA ALA A 237 -4.03 0.22 5.38
C ALA A 237 -4.18 1.65 4.83
N PHE A 238 -5.32 1.99 4.21
CA PHE A 238 -5.48 3.31 3.60
C PHE A 238 -5.54 4.44 4.64
N TRP A 239 -6.23 4.23 5.75
CA TRP A 239 -6.26 5.23 6.81
C TRP A 239 -4.87 5.45 7.41
N ALA A 240 -4.15 4.37 7.74
CA ALA A 240 -2.80 4.44 8.27
C ALA A 240 -1.83 5.10 7.26
N TRP A 241 -1.91 4.74 5.97
CA TRP A 241 -1.15 5.36 4.90
C TRP A 241 -1.42 6.86 4.81
N ASN A 242 -2.68 7.27 4.81
CA ASN A 242 -3.06 8.67 4.72
C ASN A 242 -2.64 9.48 5.96
N GLN A 243 -2.67 8.87 7.15
CA GLN A 243 -2.11 9.46 8.37
C GLN A 243 -0.60 9.71 8.23
N ALA A 244 0.14 8.74 7.70
CA ALA A 244 1.56 8.87 7.44
C ALA A 244 1.85 9.91 6.35
N SER A 245 1.06 9.92 5.27
CA SER A 245 1.20 10.83 4.12
C SER A 245 1.01 12.29 4.47
N GLY A 246 0.20 12.59 5.47
CA GLY A 246 0.03 13.93 6.00
C GLY A 246 1.30 14.52 6.64
N VAL A 247 2.22 13.67 7.08
CA VAL A 247 3.39 14.07 7.88
C VAL A 247 4.71 13.76 7.20
N LEU A 248 4.86 12.56 6.60
CA LEU A 248 6.12 12.07 6.06
C LEU A 248 6.44 12.66 4.67
N ALA A 249 7.73 12.74 4.38
CA ALA A 249 8.20 13.09 3.05
C ALA A 249 7.95 11.94 2.06
N LEU A 250 7.68 12.27 0.78
CA LEU A 250 7.37 11.28 -0.25
C LEU A 250 8.46 10.21 -0.41
N PRO A 251 9.77 10.54 -0.43
CA PRO A 251 10.80 9.51 -0.58
C PRO A 251 10.76 8.45 0.53
N ILE A 252 10.49 8.86 1.78
CA ILE A 252 10.39 7.91 2.91
C ILE A 252 9.23 6.95 2.71
N GLN A 253 8.06 7.48 2.35
CA GLN A 253 6.89 6.65 2.07
C GLN A 253 7.14 5.72 0.89
N ASN A 254 7.76 6.23 -0.16
CA ASN A 254 8.03 5.48 -1.37
C ASN A 254 8.94 4.27 -1.09
N ILE A 255 10.11 4.50 -0.49
CA ILE A 255 11.06 3.42 -0.21
C ILE A 255 10.50 2.41 0.82
N SER A 256 9.65 2.87 1.74
CA SER A 256 9.05 1.99 2.76
C SER A 256 8.06 0.98 2.18
N GLN A 257 7.55 1.17 0.96
CA GLN A 257 6.67 0.20 0.30
C GLN A 257 7.38 -1.14 0.04
N TYR A 258 8.70 -1.15 -0.08
CA TYR A 258 9.45 -2.40 -0.16
C TYR A 258 9.37 -3.28 1.11
N LEU A 259 8.85 -2.74 2.22
CA LEU A 259 8.53 -3.54 3.40
C LEU A 259 7.29 -4.44 3.19
N ILE A 260 6.44 -4.14 2.20
CA ILE A 260 5.23 -4.94 1.92
C ILE A 260 5.61 -6.36 1.53
N PRO A 261 6.44 -6.61 0.48
CA PRO A 261 6.84 -7.97 0.12
C PRO A 261 7.63 -8.68 1.22
N VAL A 262 8.47 -7.96 1.98
CA VAL A 262 9.14 -8.52 3.16
C VAL A 262 8.12 -9.02 4.19
N SER A 263 7.14 -8.18 4.51
CA SER A 263 6.10 -8.53 5.48
C SER A 263 5.23 -9.68 4.97
N ALA A 264 4.92 -9.73 3.67
CA ALA A 264 4.14 -10.81 3.05
C ALA A 264 4.86 -12.17 3.17
N VAL A 265 6.17 -12.23 2.89
CA VAL A 265 6.96 -13.46 3.02
C VAL A 265 7.10 -13.90 4.47
N VAL A 266 7.32 -12.97 5.40
CA VAL A 266 7.36 -13.27 6.84
C VAL A 266 6.01 -13.81 7.32
N MET A 267 4.90 -13.18 6.92
CA MET A 267 3.56 -13.67 7.25
C MET A 267 3.28 -15.06 6.65
N ALA A 268 3.66 -15.30 5.40
CA ALA A 268 3.50 -16.61 4.76
C ALA A 268 4.30 -17.70 5.50
N HIS A 269 5.51 -17.39 5.96
CA HIS A 269 6.30 -18.31 6.78
C HIS A 269 5.58 -18.73 8.06
N PHE A 270 5.07 -17.75 8.84
CA PHE A 270 4.42 -18.03 10.12
C PHE A 270 2.99 -18.58 9.96
N MET A 271 2.22 -18.12 8.98
CA MET A 271 0.81 -18.52 8.83
C MET A 271 0.63 -19.77 7.98
N LEU A 272 1.49 -19.98 6.99
CA LEU A 272 1.40 -21.09 6.05
C LEU A 272 2.52 -22.13 6.25
N SER A 273 3.41 -21.94 7.24
CA SER A 273 4.57 -22.78 7.50
C SER A 273 5.49 -22.96 6.28
N GLU A 274 5.51 -21.97 5.38
CA GLU A 274 6.37 -22.00 4.20
C GLU A 274 7.83 -21.77 4.59
N PRO A 275 8.79 -22.59 4.11
CA PRO A 275 10.20 -22.40 4.43
C PRO A 275 10.75 -21.13 3.75
N LEU A 276 11.49 -20.32 4.51
CA LEU A 276 12.23 -19.19 3.97
C LEU A 276 13.50 -19.68 3.27
N SER A 277 13.67 -19.35 2.00
CA SER A 277 14.89 -19.64 1.28
C SER A 277 16.02 -18.68 1.66
N ALA A 278 17.28 -19.12 1.55
CA ALA A 278 18.44 -18.27 1.78
C ALA A 278 18.44 -17.02 0.86
N PHE A 279 17.93 -17.14 -0.36
CA PHE A 279 17.76 -16.03 -1.30
C PHE A 279 16.74 -15.00 -0.82
N GLN A 280 15.65 -15.44 -0.22
CA GLN A 280 14.66 -14.52 0.37
C GLN A 280 15.24 -13.79 1.58
N ILE A 281 16.00 -14.49 2.44
CA ILE A 281 16.68 -13.87 3.58
C ILE A 281 17.69 -12.81 3.08
N PHE A 282 18.47 -13.13 2.06
CA PHE A 282 19.38 -12.17 1.44
C PHE A 282 18.63 -10.97 0.83
N GLY A 283 17.51 -11.20 0.16
CA GLY A 283 16.64 -10.14 -0.35
C GLY A 283 16.10 -9.22 0.74
N ILE A 284 15.65 -9.78 1.86
CA ILE A 284 15.20 -9.02 3.05
C ILE A 284 16.34 -8.14 3.58
N PHE A 285 17.54 -8.66 3.65
CA PHE A 285 18.72 -7.91 4.06
C PHE A 285 19.00 -6.73 3.12
N LEU A 286 18.98 -6.95 1.79
CA LEU A 286 19.16 -5.88 0.80
C LEU A 286 18.08 -4.80 0.93
N ILE A 287 16.80 -5.18 1.05
CA ILE A 287 15.70 -4.22 1.24
C ILE A 287 15.95 -3.37 2.48
N THR A 288 16.30 -4.01 3.60
CA THR A 288 16.54 -3.31 4.87
C THR A 288 17.71 -2.32 4.75
N CYS A 289 18.80 -2.72 4.09
CA CYS A 289 19.94 -1.85 3.81
C CYS A 289 19.54 -0.66 2.93
N GLY A 290 18.83 -0.90 1.85
CA GLY A 290 18.37 0.15 0.94
C GLY A 290 17.43 1.16 1.60
N VAL A 291 16.46 0.68 2.38
CA VAL A 291 15.56 1.54 3.17
C VAL A 291 16.33 2.37 4.21
N ALA A 292 17.32 1.78 4.88
CA ALA A 292 18.15 2.47 5.86
C ALA A 292 19.06 3.56 5.25
N MET A 293 19.34 3.50 3.96
CA MET A 293 20.14 4.52 3.26
C MET A 293 19.38 5.84 3.04
N ASP A 294 18.05 5.88 3.17
CA ASP A 294 17.33 7.15 3.04
C ASP A 294 17.83 8.16 4.10
N PRO A 295 18.24 9.38 3.68
CA PRO A 295 18.85 10.36 4.59
C PRO A 295 17.98 10.72 5.79
N ALA A 296 16.66 10.69 5.64
CA ALA A 296 15.76 11.03 6.75
C ALA A 296 15.59 9.85 7.73
N ILE A 297 15.70 8.63 7.25
CA ILE A 297 15.70 7.41 8.07
C ILE A 297 17.05 7.27 8.79
N SER A 298 18.15 7.38 8.05
CA SER A 298 19.52 7.23 8.60
C SER A 298 19.85 8.28 9.67
N ALA A 299 19.44 9.54 9.49
CA ALA A 299 19.62 10.59 10.49
C ALA A 299 18.91 10.25 11.82
N ARG A 300 17.76 9.58 11.76
CA ARG A 300 17.01 9.15 12.95
C ARG A 300 17.61 7.95 13.65
N LEU A 301 18.07 6.97 12.85
CA LEU A 301 18.76 5.82 13.41
C LEU A 301 20.02 6.30 14.19
N ARG A 302 20.80 7.22 13.62
CA ARG A 302 21.96 7.82 14.29
C ARG A 302 21.59 8.58 15.57
N SER A 303 20.51 9.37 15.54
CA SER A 303 20.08 10.13 16.73
C SER A 303 19.54 9.25 17.87
N ARG A 304 18.94 8.09 17.54
CA ARG A 304 18.50 7.10 18.55
C ARG A 304 19.68 6.32 19.10
N CYS A 305 20.58 5.87 18.23
CA CYS A 305 21.77 5.13 18.63
C CYS A 305 22.69 5.99 19.51
N GLY A 306 22.87 7.28 19.17
CA GLY A 306 23.61 8.22 19.98
C GLY A 306 23.02 8.43 21.38
N ARG A 307 21.67 8.54 21.50
CA ARG A 307 20.98 8.67 22.79
C ARG A 307 21.09 7.39 23.62
N PHE A 308 20.98 6.22 23.00
CA PHE A 308 21.15 4.94 23.69
C PHE A 308 22.57 4.78 24.23
N LEU A 309 23.59 5.08 23.43
CA LEU A 309 25.00 5.03 23.84
C LEU A 309 25.30 6.05 24.95
N HIS A 310 24.69 7.22 24.92
CA HIS A 310 24.80 8.20 26.01
C HIS A 310 24.15 7.70 27.30
N HIS A 311 23.01 7.05 27.22
CA HIS A 311 22.33 6.46 28.40
C HIS A 311 23.12 5.29 29.00
N VAL A 312 23.69 4.42 28.16
CA VAL A 312 24.56 3.31 28.60
C VAL A 312 25.85 3.83 29.24
N ARG A 313 26.40 4.95 28.75
CA ARG A 313 27.58 5.58 29.35
C ARG A 313 27.27 6.33 30.64
N SER A 314 26.12 6.98 30.74
CA SER A 314 25.72 7.72 31.97
C SER A 314 25.19 6.82 33.08
N GLY A 315 24.73 5.61 32.77
CA GLY A 315 24.30 4.63 33.78
C GLY A 315 25.43 3.76 34.37
N ARG A 316 26.68 4.02 33.98
CA ARG A 316 27.89 3.37 34.52
C ARG A 316 28.72 4.28 35.46
N LYS A 317 28.15 5.37 35.92
CA LYS A 317 28.63 6.16 37.02
C LYS A 317 27.59 6.08 38.14
#